data_a560e14de9ee825bc14b0c3ccdda8eed
#
_entry.id   a560e14de9ee825bc14b0c3ccdda8eed
#
_cell.length_a   1.000
_cell.length_b   1.000
_cell.length_c   1.000
_cell.angle_alpha   90.00
_cell.angle_beta   90.00
_cell.angle_gamma   90.00
#
_symmetry.space_group_name_H-M   'P 1'
#
loop_
_entity.id
_entity.type
_entity.pdbx_description
1 polymer ?
#
loop_
_entity_poly.entity_id
_entity_poly.type
_entity_poly.pdbx_seq_one_letter_code
_entity_poly.pdbx_strand_id
1 'polypeptide(L)'
;MRMNTFLNFGLRTACTILGGALVLLLLFSASFGQTVDRKAAADQVKGEFLHAWNGYKKYAWGNDDLKPLSKSYHNWYAQPLLMTPVDALDTMYLMGMKAEADRTRKYITDNLSFDKDISVQNFEITIRLLGGLLSAYQITGDKKLLAMADDLGTRLLPVFDSPTGMPYKYVNLKTGKTRGEISNPAETGTLLIEFGTLSKLTGKTAYYDKAKRALVETYKRRSPIGLVGTRINVETGEWTNTGSHISAEIDSYYEYLLKCWLLFGDRECKQMWDDSIAAVNKYLADELRGQLWYGHADMATGKRTATTTGALDAFFPAVLALSGDLTRAKRLQDSSFKMWQVHGIEPEVFNYQTMKVEHAGYPLRPEIVESTYYLYQYTKDPKYLAMGKQMWDDFVKYCRTDEGYAHLKSVVTKEKSDAMQSFLFAETFKYFYLLFAPEKALDFRKIVFNTEAHPMRRTW
;
A
#
# COMPACT_ATOMS: atom_id res chain seq x y z
N MET A 1 -6.56 -17.54 81.00
CA MET A 1 -5.14 -17.52 80.68
C MET A 1 -4.96 -18.05 79.24
N ARG A 2 -4.30 -17.31 78.33
CA ARG A 2 -4.07 -17.53 76.93
C ARG A 2 -5.18 -17.09 75.99
N MET A 3 -5.13 -15.83 75.68
CA MET A 3 -5.62 -15.23 74.45
C MET A 3 -4.53 -14.22 74.04
N ASN A 4 -3.95 -14.37 72.85
CA ASN A 4 -3.12 -13.43 72.08
C ASN A 4 -1.98 -14.17 71.34
N THR A 5 -2.27 -14.67 70.13
CA THR A 5 -1.24 -14.93 69.11
C THR A 5 -1.89 -15.23 67.73
N PHE A 6 -2.83 -14.42 67.22
CA PHE A 6 -3.36 -14.58 65.86
C PHE A 6 -3.63 -13.27 65.13
N LEU A 7 -2.81 -12.24 65.30
CA LEU A 7 -3.06 -10.94 64.63
C LEU A 7 -1.88 -10.33 63.91
N ASN A 8 -0.78 -11.07 63.66
CA ASN A 8 0.41 -10.49 63.01
C ASN A 8 0.85 -11.17 61.69
N PHE A 9 0.08 -12.11 61.11
CA PHE A 9 0.45 -12.77 59.84
C PHE A 9 -0.31 -12.23 58.65
N GLY A 10 -1.38 -11.46 58.82
CA GLY A 10 -2.23 -10.95 57.71
C GLY A 10 -1.74 -9.67 57.06
N LEU A 11 -0.95 -8.84 57.75
CA LEU A 11 -0.55 -7.52 57.20
C LEU A 11 0.73 -7.54 56.32
N ARG A 12 1.59 -8.55 56.45
CA ARG A 12 2.83 -8.60 55.65
C ARG A 12 2.62 -9.20 54.27
N THR A 13 1.61 -10.06 54.07
CA THR A 13 1.31 -10.67 52.75
C THR A 13 0.51 -9.74 51.86
N ALA A 14 -0.31 -8.86 52.43
CA ALA A 14 -1.10 -7.88 51.64
C ALA A 14 -0.22 -6.75 51.03
N CYS A 15 0.83 -6.31 51.76
CA CYS A 15 1.73 -5.26 51.26
C CYS A 15 2.65 -5.76 50.13
N THR A 16 3.00 -7.03 50.07
CA THR A 16 3.86 -7.60 49.03
C THR A 16 3.11 -7.85 47.72
N ILE A 17 1.81 -8.15 47.78
CA ILE A 17 0.97 -8.35 46.58
C ILE A 17 0.58 -7.00 45.93
N LEU A 18 0.31 -5.97 46.75
CA LEU A 18 0.05 -4.62 46.25
C LEU A 18 1.31 -3.94 45.63
N GLY A 19 2.47 -4.17 46.24
CA GLY A 19 3.74 -3.66 45.68
C GLY A 19 4.13 -4.29 44.35
N GLY A 20 3.88 -5.61 44.18
CA GLY A 20 4.15 -6.33 42.94
C GLY A 20 3.20 -5.94 41.80
N ALA A 21 1.92 -5.71 42.09
CA ALA A 21 0.93 -5.27 41.10
C ALA A 21 1.16 -3.81 40.66
N LEU A 22 1.62 -2.94 41.55
CA LEU A 22 1.95 -1.55 41.21
C LEU A 22 3.23 -1.42 40.37
N VAL A 23 4.24 -2.26 40.65
CA VAL A 23 5.50 -2.30 39.85
C VAL A 23 5.25 -2.91 38.49
N LEU A 24 4.39 -3.92 38.33
CA LEU A 24 3.98 -4.48 37.04
C LEU A 24 3.15 -3.50 36.21
N LEU A 25 2.27 -2.70 36.82
CA LEU A 25 1.51 -1.65 36.15
C LEU A 25 2.40 -0.47 35.69
N LEU A 26 3.44 -0.14 36.47
CA LEU A 26 4.42 0.89 36.09
C LEU A 26 5.38 0.44 35.00
N LEU A 27 5.67 -0.86 34.86
CA LEU A 27 6.51 -1.39 33.77
C LEU A 27 5.77 -1.49 32.43
N PHE A 28 4.44 -1.62 32.43
CA PHE A 28 3.63 -1.60 31.20
C PHE A 28 3.34 -0.18 30.68
N SER A 29 3.37 0.83 31.54
CA SER A 29 3.21 2.24 31.13
C SER A 29 4.51 2.93 30.70
N ALA A 30 5.67 2.31 30.92
CA ALA A 30 6.97 2.91 30.57
C ALA A 30 7.41 2.71 29.11
N SER A 31 6.68 1.88 28.30
CA SER A 31 7.07 1.61 26.90
C SER A 31 6.61 2.66 25.88
N PHE A 32 5.71 3.57 26.24
CA PHE A 32 5.25 4.65 25.34
C PHE A 32 5.87 6.02 25.61
N GLY A 33 6.85 6.10 26.51
CA GLY A 33 7.43 7.37 26.98
C GLY A 33 8.71 7.84 26.30
N GLN A 34 9.32 7.07 25.42
CA GLN A 34 10.48 7.54 24.64
C GLN A 34 10.03 8.40 23.45
N THR A 35 10.34 9.69 23.49
CA THR A 35 10.13 10.56 22.33
C THR A 35 11.00 10.06 21.17
N VAL A 36 10.36 9.74 20.05
CA VAL A 36 11.07 9.31 18.83
C VAL A 36 11.92 10.47 18.32
N ASP A 37 13.22 10.28 18.22
CA ASP A 37 14.09 11.20 17.47
C ASP A 37 13.80 11.03 15.98
N ARG A 38 12.88 11.87 15.49
CA ARG A 38 12.41 11.84 14.10
C ARG A 38 13.55 12.03 13.10
N LYS A 39 14.52 12.93 13.43
CA LYS A 39 15.63 13.19 12.52
C LYS A 39 16.52 11.95 12.39
N ALA A 40 16.92 11.37 13.52
CA ALA A 40 17.73 10.16 13.51
C ALA A 40 17.01 9.00 12.80
N ALA A 41 15.68 8.82 13.01
CA ALA A 41 14.89 7.81 12.35
C ALA A 41 14.82 8.05 10.82
N ALA A 42 14.58 9.28 10.36
CA ALA A 42 14.59 9.61 8.93
C ALA A 42 15.96 9.37 8.28
N ASP A 43 17.04 9.73 8.97
CA ASP A 43 18.41 9.51 8.50
C ASP A 43 18.72 8.00 8.42
N GLN A 44 18.23 7.18 9.36
CA GLN A 44 18.33 5.72 9.29
C GLN A 44 17.59 5.14 8.08
N VAL A 45 16.33 5.56 7.85
CA VAL A 45 15.56 5.11 6.67
C VAL A 45 16.29 5.44 5.38
N LYS A 46 16.83 6.65 5.27
CA LYS A 46 17.64 7.06 4.11
C LYS A 46 18.91 6.22 3.96
N GLY A 47 19.59 5.88 5.06
CA GLY A 47 20.76 5.00 5.06
C GLY A 47 20.43 3.59 4.55
N GLU A 48 19.32 3.03 4.98
CA GLU A 48 18.85 1.70 4.56
C GLU A 48 18.29 1.69 3.13
N PHE A 49 17.66 2.77 2.68
CA PHE A 49 17.35 2.97 1.26
C PHE A 49 18.62 2.89 0.40
N LEU A 50 19.68 3.63 0.79
CA LEU A 50 20.97 3.60 0.09
C LEU A 50 21.64 2.24 0.13
N HIS A 51 21.55 1.52 1.25
CA HIS A 51 22.04 0.14 1.35
C HIS A 51 21.36 -0.77 0.29
N ALA A 52 20.04 -0.80 0.26
CA ALA A 52 19.27 -1.59 -0.71
C ALA A 52 19.52 -1.13 -2.16
N TRP A 53 19.56 0.18 -2.39
CA TRP A 53 19.84 0.76 -3.70
C TRP A 53 21.22 0.42 -4.24
N ASN A 54 22.24 0.42 -3.38
CA ASN A 54 23.60 0.03 -3.79
C ASN A 54 23.67 -1.47 -4.14
N GLY A 55 22.95 -2.33 -3.41
CA GLY A 55 22.82 -3.75 -3.76
C GLY A 55 22.14 -3.93 -5.13
N TYR A 56 21.02 -3.21 -5.37
CA TYR A 56 20.38 -3.21 -6.68
C TYR A 56 21.32 -2.75 -7.80
N LYS A 57 22.03 -1.62 -7.61
CA LYS A 57 22.99 -1.14 -8.61
C LYS A 57 24.11 -2.14 -8.89
N LYS A 58 24.53 -2.86 -7.88
CA LYS A 58 25.67 -3.80 -8.02
C LYS A 58 25.30 -5.07 -8.76
N TYR A 59 24.08 -5.60 -8.55
CA TYR A 59 23.72 -6.94 -9.03
C TYR A 59 22.53 -6.99 -9.99
N ALA A 60 21.71 -5.95 -10.03
CA ALA A 60 20.49 -5.94 -10.82
C ALA A 60 20.34 -4.72 -11.75
N TRP A 61 21.37 -3.87 -11.88
CA TRP A 61 21.27 -2.65 -12.69
C TRP A 61 20.85 -2.95 -14.12
N GLY A 62 19.82 -2.26 -14.58
CA GLY A 62 19.25 -2.47 -15.92
C GLY A 62 18.18 -3.57 -15.98
N ASN A 63 17.90 -4.23 -14.87
CA ASN A 63 16.82 -5.22 -14.71
C ASN A 63 15.72 -4.69 -13.78
N ASP A 64 14.65 -5.47 -13.58
CA ASP A 64 13.49 -4.98 -12.84
C ASP A 64 13.70 -5.08 -11.32
N ASP A 65 14.10 -6.23 -10.79
CA ASP A 65 14.20 -6.48 -9.35
C ASP A 65 15.54 -7.09 -8.94
N LEU A 66 15.98 -6.82 -7.71
CA LEU A 66 17.11 -7.50 -7.08
C LEU A 66 16.64 -8.81 -6.41
N LYS A 67 17.45 -9.86 -6.58
CA LYS A 67 17.42 -11.07 -5.75
C LYS A 67 18.58 -11.00 -4.73
N PRO A 68 18.31 -10.53 -3.50
CA PRO A 68 19.39 -10.10 -2.60
C PRO A 68 20.19 -11.26 -1.99
N LEU A 69 19.62 -12.47 -1.92
CA LEU A 69 20.30 -13.62 -1.34
C LEU A 69 21.25 -14.29 -2.35
N SER A 70 20.78 -14.47 -3.59
CA SER A 70 21.60 -15.04 -4.67
C SER A 70 22.49 -14.02 -5.37
N LYS A 71 22.34 -12.70 -5.04
CA LYS A 71 23.07 -11.60 -5.68
C LYS A 71 22.88 -11.60 -7.20
N SER A 72 21.63 -11.72 -7.63
CA SER A 72 21.21 -11.78 -9.02
C SER A 72 19.99 -10.90 -9.23
N TYR A 73 19.33 -11.03 -10.36
CA TYR A 73 18.16 -10.20 -10.71
C TYR A 73 16.97 -11.05 -11.13
N HIS A 74 15.81 -10.39 -11.20
CA HIS A 74 14.59 -10.90 -11.78
C HIS A 74 13.99 -9.84 -12.70
N ASN A 75 13.45 -10.27 -13.85
CA ASN A 75 12.65 -9.43 -14.74
C ASN A 75 11.22 -9.96 -14.75
N TRP A 76 10.26 -9.06 -14.68
CA TRP A 76 8.83 -9.40 -14.66
C TRP A 76 8.37 -9.99 -15.99
N TYR A 77 9.02 -9.58 -17.08
CA TYR A 77 8.72 -9.99 -18.44
C TYR A 77 9.99 -10.45 -19.17
N ALA A 78 9.85 -10.92 -20.40
CA ALA A 78 10.98 -11.39 -21.22
C ALA A 78 12.05 -10.31 -21.47
N GLN A 79 11.68 -9.04 -21.33
CA GLN A 79 12.59 -7.91 -21.41
C GLN A 79 12.37 -6.97 -20.22
N PRO A 80 13.43 -6.41 -19.61
CA PRO A 80 13.30 -5.53 -18.46
C PRO A 80 12.56 -4.23 -18.82
N LEU A 81 11.83 -3.70 -17.85
CA LEU A 81 11.13 -2.42 -17.93
C LEU A 81 11.65 -1.39 -16.93
N LEU A 82 12.78 -1.67 -16.27
CA LEU A 82 13.42 -0.80 -15.30
C LEU A 82 12.48 -0.43 -14.13
N MET A 83 11.72 -1.42 -13.62
CA MET A 83 10.73 -1.19 -12.54
C MET A 83 11.36 -0.47 -11.35
N THR A 84 12.42 -1.03 -10.77
CA THR A 84 13.07 -0.44 -9.59
C THR A 84 13.62 0.97 -9.82
N PRO A 85 14.30 1.32 -10.92
CA PRO A 85 14.70 2.69 -11.20
C PRO A 85 13.55 3.69 -11.28
N VAL A 86 12.41 3.31 -11.90
CA VAL A 86 11.24 4.19 -12.02
C VAL A 86 10.55 4.35 -10.66
N ASP A 87 10.29 3.27 -9.95
CA ASP A 87 9.65 3.26 -8.63
C ASP A 87 10.46 4.01 -7.58
N ALA A 88 11.80 3.92 -7.62
CA ALA A 88 12.67 4.59 -6.65
C ALA A 88 12.84 6.10 -6.89
N LEU A 89 12.52 6.60 -8.10
CA LEU A 89 12.98 7.92 -8.56
C LEU A 89 12.41 9.08 -7.73
N ASP A 90 11.11 9.12 -7.53
CA ASP A 90 10.47 10.20 -6.75
C ASP A 90 10.82 10.12 -5.27
N THR A 91 10.99 8.91 -4.71
CA THR A 91 11.48 8.69 -3.35
C THR A 91 12.87 9.29 -3.14
N MET A 92 13.77 9.12 -4.10
CA MET A 92 15.10 9.75 -4.05
C MET A 92 15.01 11.27 -4.00
N TYR A 93 14.13 11.88 -4.81
CA TYR A 93 13.93 13.33 -4.77
C TYR A 93 13.36 13.77 -3.42
N LEU A 94 12.39 13.07 -2.87
CA LEU A 94 11.79 13.36 -1.56
C LEU A 94 12.80 13.24 -0.41
N MET A 95 13.70 12.27 -0.48
CA MET A 95 14.80 12.09 0.47
C MET A 95 15.95 13.09 0.28
N GLY A 96 15.87 13.99 -0.71
CA GLY A 96 16.91 14.97 -1.01
C GLY A 96 18.18 14.36 -1.61
N MET A 97 18.10 13.18 -2.22
CA MET A 97 19.23 12.50 -2.90
C MET A 97 19.35 12.96 -4.36
N LYS A 98 19.34 14.27 -4.57
CA LYS A 98 19.21 14.90 -5.90
C LYS A 98 20.21 14.36 -6.94
N ALA A 99 21.48 14.23 -6.58
CA ALA A 99 22.52 13.79 -7.50
C ALA A 99 22.29 12.35 -7.99
N GLU A 100 21.83 11.44 -7.10
CA GLU A 100 21.50 10.07 -7.47
C GLU A 100 20.20 10.03 -8.29
N ALA A 101 19.18 10.78 -7.88
CA ALA A 101 17.92 10.90 -8.62
C ALA A 101 18.15 11.42 -10.06
N ASP A 102 18.98 12.44 -10.24
CA ASP A 102 19.29 13.00 -11.57
C ASP A 102 20.05 12.00 -12.44
N ARG A 103 20.97 11.18 -11.88
CA ARG A 103 21.64 10.09 -12.61
C ARG A 103 20.65 9.00 -13.02
N THR A 104 19.78 8.60 -12.09
CA THR A 104 18.75 7.58 -12.33
C THR A 104 17.74 8.06 -13.38
N ARG A 105 17.27 9.30 -13.29
CA ARG A 105 16.40 9.92 -14.27
C ARG A 105 17.03 9.91 -15.67
N LYS A 106 18.30 10.33 -15.78
CA LYS A 106 19.02 10.29 -17.06
C LYS A 106 19.13 8.87 -17.59
N TYR A 107 19.42 7.89 -16.74
CA TYR A 107 19.50 6.49 -17.14
C TYR A 107 18.15 6.00 -17.68
N ILE A 108 17.05 6.30 -17.00
CA ILE A 108 15.69 5.97 -17.46
C ILE A 108 15.42 6.58 -18.84
N THR A 109 15.63 7.89 -18.99
CA THR A 109 15.32 8.59 -20.23
C THR A 109 16.21 8.20 -21.43
N ASP A 110 17.36 7.61 -21.18
CA ASP A 110 18.28 7.15 -22.21
C ASP A 110 18.09 5.66 -22.58
N ASN A 111 17.52 4.83 -21.68
CA ASN A 111 17.52 3.38 -21.84
C ASN A 111 16.14 2.72 -21.81
N LEU A 112 15.12 3.33 -21.18
CA LEU A 112 13.78 2.75 -21.13
C LEU A 112 13.01 3.03 -22.42
N SER A 113 12.51 1.97 -23.06
CA SER A 113 11.60 2.03 -24.20
C SER A 113 10.44 1.07 -23.98
N PHE A 114 9.27 1.46 -24.45
CA PHE A 114 8.07 0.63 -24.44
C PHE A 114 7.77 -0.02 -25.81
N ASP A 115 8.58 0.23 -26.83
CA ASP A 115 8.49 -0.49 -28.10
C ASP A 115 9.07 -1.91 -27.98
N LYS A 116 8.35 -2.74 -27.25
CA LYS A 116 8.75 -4.11 -26.91
C LYS A 116 7.61 -5.08 -27.22
N ASP A 117 7.94 -6.19 -27.89
CA ASP A 117 6.98 -7.26 -28.16
C ASP A 117 6.85 -8.17 -26.92
N ILE A 118 6.24 -7.60 -25.88
CA ILE A 118 5.94 -8.27 -24.60
C ILE A 118 4.51 -7.97 -24.18
N SER A 119 3.84 -8.96 -23.59
CA SER A 119 2.51 -8.80 -23.02
C SER A 119 2.65 -8.48 -21.52
N VAL A 120 2.17 -7.32 -21.11
CA VAL A 120 2.26 -6.81 -19.74
C VAL A 120 0.92 -6.78 -19.05
N GLN A 121 0.91 -6.86 -17.71
CA GLN A 121 -0.28 -6.67 -16.89
C GLN A 121 -0.56 -5.16 -16.80
N ASN A 122 -1.74 -4.74 -17.29
CA ASN A 122 -2.09 -3.32 -17.37
C ASN A 122 -2.06 -2.62 -16.01
N PHE A 123 -2.63 -3.24 -14.97
CA PHE A 123 -2.67 -2.67 -13.62
C PHE A 123 -1.26 -2.36 -13.10
N GLU A 124 -0.37 -3.34 -13.04
CA GLU A 124 0.99 -3.19 -12.50
C GLU A 124 1.81 -2.12 -13.25
N ILE A 125 1.73 -2.13 -14.58
CA ILE A 125 2.46 -1.17 -15.41
C ILE A 125 1.90 0.24 -15.26
N THR A 126 0.59 0.38 -15.06
CA THR A 126 -0.04 1.69 -14.84
C THR A 126 0.37 2.30 -13.52
N ILE A 127 0.26 1.58 -12.42
CA ILE A 127 0.52 2.14 -11.08
C ILE A 127 2.01 2.46 -10.88
N ARG A 128 2.91 1.59 -11.37
CA ARG A 128 4.36 1.71 -11.21
C ARG A 128 4.99 2.63 -12.26
N LEU A 129 4.98 2.22 -13.53
CA LEU A 129 5.72 2.93 -14.56
C LEU A 129 5.02 4.21 -15.00
N LEU A 130 3.73 4.16 -15.31
CA LEU A 130 3.01 5.37 -15.68
C LEU A 130 2.95 6.34 -14.49
N GLY A 131 2.61 5.84 -13.29
CA GLY A 131 2.59 6.60 -12.06
C GLY A 131 3.95 7.24 -11.73
N GLY A 132 5.03 6.45 -11.74
CA GLY A 132 6.38 6.92 -11.44
C GLY A 132 6.91 7.96 -12.44
N LEU A 133 6.66 7.76 -13.74
CA LEU A 133 7.03 8.74 -14.77
C LEU A 133 6.29 10.07 -14.62
N LEU A 134 4.98 10.02 -14.32
CA LEU A 134 4.17 11.22 -14.09
C LEU A 134 4.59 11.97 -12.82
N SER A 135 4.82 11.26 -11.73
CA SER A 135 5.33 11.84 -10.49
C SER A 135 6.68 12.51 -10.68
N ALA A 136 7.63 11.80 -11.31
CA ALA A 136 8.96 12.32 -11.61
C ALA A 136 8.90 13.54 -12.55
N TYR A 137 7.99 13.54 -13.55
CA TYR A 137 7.75 14.72 -14.38
C TYR A 137 7.26 15.91 -13.55
N GLN A 138 6.29 15.71 -12.67
CA GLN A 138 5.75 16.79 -11.85
C GLN A 138 6.75 17.34 -10.82
N ILE A 139 7.75 16.55 -10.44
CA ILE A 139 8.86 16.99 -9.57
C ILE A 139 9.90 17.78 -10.36
N THR A 140 10.26 17.31 -11.56
CA THR A 140 11.45 17.80 -12.29
C THR A 140 11.14 18.75 -13.44
N GLY A 141 9.94 18.67 -14.02
CA GLY A 141 9.58 19.37 -15.27
C GLY A 141 10.22 18.77 -16.53
N ASP A 142 10.87 17.59 -16.44
CA ASP A 142 11.54 16.97 -17.58
C ASP A 142 10.54 16.42 -18.61
N LYS A 143 10.42 17.12 -19.72
CA LYS A 143 9.45 16.77 -20.79
C LYS A 143 9.67 15.39 -21.42
N LYS A 144 10.88 14.81 -21.33
CA LYS A 144 11.12 13.44 -21.79
C LYS A 144 10.32 12.44 -20.96
N LEU A 145 10.22 12.63 -19.65
CA LEU A 145 9.40 11.76 -18.78
C LEU A 145 7.91 11.81 -19.15
N LEU A 146 7.38 13.01 -19.46
CA LEU A 146 5.99 13.14 -19.91
C LEU A 146 5.80 12.48 -21.29
N ALA A 147 6.76 12.63 -22.22
CA ALA A 147 6.67 11.98 -23.51
C ALA A 147 6.70 10.44 -23.39
N MET A 148 7.51 9.90 -22.47
CA MET A 148 7.54 8.47 -22.18
C MET A 148 6.23 8.00 -21.54
N ALA A 149 5.65 8.78 -20.62
CA ALA A 149 4.36 8.49 -20.02
C ALA A 149 3.23 8.49 -21.06
N ASP A 150 3.27 9.42 -22.03
CA ASP A 150 2.31 9.51 -23.12
C ASP A 150 2.45 8.33 -24.13
N ASP A 151 3.67 7.90 -24.46
CA ASP A 151 3.92 6.69 -25.26
C ASP A 151 3.37 5.45 -24.56
N LEU A 152 3.71 5.27 -23.27
CA LEU A 152 3.20 4.14 -22.49
C LEU A 152 1.67 4.17 -22.39
N GLY A 153 1.08 5.31 -22.01
CA GLY A 153 -0.37 5.47 -21.92
C GLY A 153 -1.07 5.12 -23.25
N THR A 154 -0.52 5.54 -24.38
CA THR A 154 -1.04 5.19 -25.71
C THR A 154 -1.01 3.69 -25.97
N ARG A 155 0.06 3.00 -25.60
CA ARG A 155 0.22 1.55 -25.79
C ARG A 155 -0.69 0.73 -24.85
N LEU A 156 -1.10 1.30 -23.72
CA LEU A 156 -2.03 0.67 -22.78
C LEU A 156 -3.50 0.87 -23.17
N LEU A 157 -3.88 1.91 -23.94
CA LEU A 157 -5.29 2.21 -24.27
C LEU A 157 -6.10 1.04 -24.85
N PRO A 158 -5.54 0.10 -25.66
CA PRO A 158 -6.31 -1.01 -26.20
C PRO A 158 -6.96 -1.92 -25.13
N VAL A 159 -6.48 -1.93 -23.88
CA VAL A 159 -7.11 -2.75 -22.83
C VAL A 159 -8.58 -2.39 -22.60
N PHE A 160 -8.96 -1.13 -22.83
CA PHE A 160 -10.33 -0.65 -22.60
C PHE A 160 -11.32 -0.98 -23.74
N ASP A 161 -10.88 -1.66 -24.80
CA ASP A 161 -11.72 -1.96 -25.97
C ASP A 161 -12.57 -3.24 -25.80
N SER A 162 -12.84 -3.64 -24.54
CA SER A 162 -13.84 -4.67 -24.25
C SER A 162 -15.26 -4.15 -24.49
N PRO A 163 -16.25 -5.03 -24.69
CA PRO A 163 -17.65 -4.62 -24.89
C PRO A 163 -18.22 -3.77 -23.73
N THR A 164 -17.78 -4.03 -22.50
CA THR A 164 -18.20 -3.27 -21.32
C THR A 164 -17.43 -1.97 -21.14
N GLY A 165 -16.22 -1.86 -21.68
CA GLY A 165 -15.27 -0.79 -21.42
C GLY A 165 -14.40 -0.99 -20.17
N MET A 166 -14.60 -2.08 -19.42
CA MET A 166 -13.69 -2.53 -18.37
C MET A 166 -12.45 -3.14 -19.02
N PRO A 167 -11.23 -2.89 -18.50
CA PRO A 167 -10.00 -3.30 -19.17
C PRO A 167 -9.76 -4.80 -19.11
N TYR A 168 -9.25 -5.35 -20.22
CA TYR A 168 -8.56 -6.63 -20.21
C TYR A 168 -7.33 -6.58 -19.29
N LYS A 169 -6.97 -7.71 -18.72
CA LYS A 169 -5.87 -7.80 -17.77
C LYS A 169 -4.49 -7.54 -18.38
N TYR A 170 -4.28 -7.95 -19.62
CA TYR A 170 -2.98 -7.90 -20.31
C TYR A 170 -3.07 -7.24 -21.67
N VAL A 171 -1.99 -6.54 -22.06
CA VAL A 171 -1.80 -5.97 -23.37
C VAL A 171 -0.36 -6.19 -23.86
N ASN A 172 -0.19 -6.46 -25.15
CA ASN A 172 1.12 -6.47 -25.78
C ASN A 172 1.50 -5.03 -26.16
N LEU A 173 2.62 -4.54 -25.63
CA LEU A 173 3.04 -3.13 -25.82
C LEU A 173 3.33 -2.76 -27.25
N LYS A 174 3.72 -3.71 -28.11
CA LYS A 174 4.03 -3.44 -29.52
C LYS A 174 2.81 -3.57 -30.41
N THR A 175 2.02 -4.61 -30.22
CA THR A 175 0.92 -4.95 -31.14
C THR A 175 -0.43 -4.45 -30.70
N GLY A 176 -0.59 -4.05 -29.41
CA GLY A 176 -1.88 -3.72 -28.82
C GLY A 176 -2.80 -4.91 -28.57
N LYS A 177 -2.36 -6.15 -28.85
CA LYS A 177 -3.20 -7.34 -28.62
C LYS A 177 -3.47 -7.55 -27.15
N THR A 178 -4.75 -7.69 -26.79
CA THR A 178 -5.23 -7.86 -25.43
C THR A 178 -5.59 -9.30 -25.11
N ARG A 179 -5.62 -9.65 -23.81
CA ARG A 179 -6.07 -10.94 -23.29
C ARG A 179 -6.40 -10.84 -21.80
N GLY A 180 -7.10 -11.86 -21.26
CA GLY A 180 -7.47 -11.94 -19.86
C GLY A 180 -8.78 -11.22 -19.59
N GLU A 181 -9.88 -11.88 -20.01
CA GLU A 181 -11.26 -11.41 -19.85
C GLU A 181 -11.75 -11.53 -18.41
N ILE A 182 -11.18 -12.43 -17.62
CA ILE A 182 -11.48 -12.51 -16.18
C ILE A 182 -10.54 -11.57 -15.42
N SER A 183 -11.13 -10.52 -14.86
CA SER A 183 -10.46 -9.45 -14.16
C SER A 183 -11.06 -9.29 -12.75
N ASN A 184 -10.68 -8.22 -12.05
CA ASN A 184 -11.15 -7.92 -10.71
C ASN A 184 -11.30 -6.39 -10.52
N PRO A 185 -11.96 -5.91 -9.44
CA PRO A 185 -12.17 -4.47 -9.22
C PRO A 185 -10.89 -3.64 -9.15
N ALA A 186 -9.80 -4.14 -8.54
CA ALA A 186 -8.53 -3.42 -8.52
C ALA A 186 -7.99 -3.21 -9.94
N GLU A 187 -7.95 -4.25 -10.78
CA GLU A 187 -7.51 -4.16 -12.18
C GLU A 187 -8.38 -3.25 -13.04
N THR A 188 -9.71 -3.21 -12.78
CA THR A 188 -10.65 -2.44 -13.60
C THR A 188 -10.84 -1.01 -13.11
N GLY A 189 -10.63 -0.73 -11.83
CA GLY A 189 -10.92 0.56 -11.20
C GLY A 189 -9.69 1.39 -10.82
N THR A 190 -8.52 0.77 -10.68
CA THR A 190 -7.31 1.43 -10.17
C THR A 190 -6.42 1.92 -11.32
N LEU A 191 -6.94 2.83 -12.15
CA LEU A 191 -6.24 3.34 -13.32
C LEU A 191 -6.42 4.87 -13.48
N LEU A 192 -7.47 5.42 -12.86
CA LEU A 192 -7.91 6.78 -13.16
C LEU A 192 -6.98 7.86 -12.62
N ILE A 193 -6.24 7.61 -11.56
CA ILE A 193 -5.30 8.59 -11.00
C ILE A 193 -4.16 8.84 -12.01
N GLU A 194 -3.61 7.82 -12.61
CA GLU A 194 -2.52 7.89 -13.60
C GLU A 194 -3.02 8.38 -14.95
N PHE A 195 -4.02 7.69 -15.54
CA PHE A 195 -4.57 8.08 -16.84
C PHE A 195 -5.24 9.46 -16.81
N GLY A 196 -5.90 9.80 -15.70
CA GLY A 196 -6.49 11.13 -15.50
C GLY A 196 -5.43 12.22 -15.39
N THR A 197 -4.35 11.98 -14.66
CA THR A 197 -3.21 12.91 -14.57
C THR A 197 -2.53 13.06 -15.94
N LEU A 198 -2.30 11.96 -16.65
CA LEU A 198 -1.77 11.99 -18.02
C LEU A 198 -2.67 12.80 -18.95
N SER A 199 -3.99 12.61 -18.87
CA SER A 199 -4.97 13.38 -19.65
C SER A 199 -4.83 14.87 -19.38
N LYS A 200 -4.75 15.29 -18.12
CA LYS A 200 -4.61 16.70 -17.74
C LYS A 200 -3.29 17.31 -18.20
N LEU A 201 -2.20 16.56 -18.16
CA LEU A 201 -0.87 17.06 -18.55
C LEU A 201 -0.65 17.11 -20.06
N THR A 202 -1.33 16.24 -20.84
CA THR A 202 -1.19 16.15 -22.29
C THR A 202 -2.33 16.83 -23.07
N GLY A 203 -3.47 17.09 -22.41
CA GLY A 203 -4.70 17.57 -23.07
C GLY A 203 -5.49 16.49 -23.82
N LYS A 204 -5.07 15.21 -23.78
CA LYS A 204 -5.72 14.08 -24.45
C LYS A 204 -6.82 13.51 -23.57
N THR A 205 -8.10 13.88 -23.80
CA THR A 205 -9.23 13.48 -22.93
C THR A 205 -9.47 11.97 -22.91
N ALA A 206 -9.14 11.26 -23.98
CA ALA A 206 -9.36 9.82 -24.11
C ALA A 206 -8.77 9.01 -22.95
N TYR A 207 -7.68 9.45 -22.35
CA TYR A 207 -7.08 8.80 -21.18
C TYR A 207 -8.02 8.84 -19.96
N TYR A 208 -8.52 10.03 -19.63
CA TYR A 208 -9.48 10.19 -18.54
C TYR A 208 -10.78 9.44 -18.83
N ASP A 209 -11.33 9.63 -20.03
CA ASP A 209 -12.66 9.12 -20.40
C ASP A 209 -12.70 7.58 -20.33
N LYS A 210 -11.68 6.88 -20.86
CA LYS A 210 -11.61 5.41 -20.83
C LYS A 210 -11.43 4.88 -19.41
N ALA A 211 -10.50 5.43 -18.64
CA ALA A 211 -10.26 5.00 -17.25
C ALA A 211 -11.48 5.31 -16.34
N LYS A 212 -12.11 6.47 -16.52
CA LYS A 212 -13.34 6.83 -15.80
C LYS A 212 -14.48 5.87 -16.15
N ARG A 213 -14.66 5.55 -17.44
CA ARG A 213 -15.67 4.58 -17.87
C ARG A 213 -15.45 3.23 -17.21
N ALA A 214 -14.23 2.73 -17.15
CA ALA A 214 -13.93 1.46 -16.53
C ALA A 214 -14.30 1.42 -15.04
N LEU A 215 -13.96 2.48 -14.30
CA LEU A 215 -14.32 2.63 -12.88
C LEU A 215 -15.85 2.66 -12.70
N VAL A 216 -16.56 3.45 -13.52
CA VAL A 216 -18.03 3.57 -13.47
C VAL A 216 -18.71 2.25 -13.82
N GLU A 217 -18.24 1.54 -14.84
CA GLU A 217 -18.81 0.25 -15.24
C GLU A 217 -18.60 -0.84 -14.18
N THR A 218 -17.48 -0.83 -13.48
CA THR A 218 -17.26 -1.69 -12.31
C THR A 218 -18.26 -1.37 -11.19
N TYR A 219 -18.42 -0.08 -10.86
CA TYR A 219 -19.35 0.36 -9.84
C TYR A 219 -20.83 0.05 -10.17
N LYS A 220 -21.26 0.20 -11.42
CA LYS A 220 -22.64 -0.11 -11.85
C LYS A 220 -23.02 -1.57 -11.65
N ARG A 221 -22.03 -2.46 -11.62
CA ARG A 221 -22.21 -3.91 -11.44
C ARG A 221 -22.19 -4.36 -9.98
N ARG A 222 -22.10 -3.43 -9.02
CA ARG A 222 -22.25 -3.76 -7.61
C ARG A 222 -23.62 -4.40 -7.35
N SER A 223 -23.71 -5.22 -6.31
CA SER A 223 -24.96 -5.83 -5.90
C SER A 223 -25.99 -4.80 -5.42
N PRO A 224 -27.27 -5.16 -5.28
CA PRO A 224 -28.29 -4.28 -4.71
C PRO A 224 -27.99 -3.75 -3.30
N ILE A 225 -27.13 -4.45 -2.54
CA ILE A 225 -26.69 -4.01 -1.21
C ILE A 225 -25.42 -3.14 -1.25
N GLY A 226 -24.86 -2.87 -2.45
CA GLY A 226 -23.75 -1.93 -2.66
C GLY A 226 -22.36 -2.54 -2.66
N LEU A 227 -22.21 -3.87 -2.49
CA LEU A 227 -20.92 -4.55 -2.52
C LEU A 227 -20.53 -5.00 -3.94
N VAL A 228 -19.22 -5.08 -4.21
CA VAL A 228 -18.64 -5.66 -5.43
C VAL A 228 -18.11 -7.07 -5.15
N GLY A 229 -18.06 -7.91 -6.18
CA GLY A 229 -17.44 -9.23 -6.11
C GLY A 229 -15.93 -9.17 -6.34
N THR A 230 -15.25 -10.31 -6.17
CA THR A 230 -13.80 -10.41 -6.33
C THR A 230 -13.38 -10.53 -7.79
N ARG A 231 -14.13 -11.26 -8.65
CA ARG A 231 -13.76 -11.47 -10.06
C ARG A 231 -14.94 -11.25 -10.98
N ILE A 232 -14.67 -10.58 -12.11
CA ILE A 232 -15.64 -10.20 -13.10
C ILE A 232 -15.14 -10.52 -14.51
N ASN A 233 -16.02 -10.97 -15.39
CA ASN A 233 -15.74 -11.10 -16.81
C ASN A 233 -15.97 -9.72 -17.48
N VAL A 234 -14.93 -9.13 -18.06
CA VAL A 234 -14.99 -7.78 -18.65
C VAL A 234 -15.72 -7.76 -20.01
N GLU A 235 -15.95 -8.90 -20.65
CA GLU A 235 -16.73 -8.99 -21.88
C GLU A 235 -18.23 -9.02 -21.61
N THR A 236 -18.67 -9.83 -20.63
CA THR A 236 -20.09 -10.00 -20.30
C THR A 236 -20.57 -9.06 -19.19
N GLY A 237 -19.65 -8.63 -18.31
CA GLY A 237 -19.95 -7.87 -17.11
C GLY A 237 -20.50 -8.72 -15.95
N GLU A 238 -20.41 -10.04 -16.02
CA GLU A 238 -20.89 -10.97 -15.00
C GLU A 238 -19.82 -11.27 -13.95
N TRP A 239 -20.23 -11.33 -12.69
CA TRP A 239 -19.34 -11.74 -11.60
C TRP A 239 -19.09 -13.24 -11.66
N THR A 240 -17.80 -13.63 -11.70
CA THR A 240 -17.38 -15.04 -11.65
C THR A 240 -16.99 -15.47 -10.23
N ASN A 241 -16.82 -14.51 -9.30
CA ASN A 241 -16.64 -14.75 -7.87
C ASN A 241 -17.33 -13.62 -7.09
N THR A 242 -18.28 -13.99 -6.22
CA THR A 242 -19.14 -13.08 -5.45
C THR A 242 -18.62 -12.76 -4.05
N GLY A 243 -17.44 -13.25 -3.67
CA GLY A 243 -16.77 -12.86 -2.43
C GLY A 243 -16.47 -11.36 -2.43
N SER A 244 -16.73 -10.69 -1.32
CA SER A 244 -16.50 -9.24 -1.15
C SER A 244 -15.67 -9.00 0.11
N HIS A 245 -14.67 -8.14 0.01
CA HIS A 245 -13.71 -7.79 1.07
C HIS A 245 -12.97 -6.49 0.70
N ILE A 246 -12.03 -6.07 1.54
CA ILE A 246 -11.16 -4.91 1.29
C ILE A 246 -9.70 -5.32 0.96
N SER A 247 -9.44 -6.60 0.74
CA SER A 247 -8.14 -7.19 0.47
C SER A 247 -7.83 -7.27 -1.03
N ALA A 248 -6.77 -7.99 -1.40
CA ALA A 248 -6.30 -8.21 -2.76
C ALA A 248 -7.44 -8.43 -3.78
N GLU A 249 -7.26 -7.97 -4.99
CA GLU A 249 -8.23 -8.01 -6.10
C GLU A 249 -9.40 -6.98 -5.97
N ILE A 250 -9.69 -6.42 -4.77
CA ILE A 250 -10.70 -5.36 -4.60
C ILE A 250 -10.10 -4.05 -4.05
N ASP A 251 -9.19 -4.14 -3.12
CA ASP A 251 -8.53 -3.11 -2.31
C ASP A 251 -8.53 -1.68 -2.90
N SER A 252 -7.64 -1.40 -3.80
CA SER A 252 -7.43 -0.08 -4.42
C SER A 252 -8.59 0.43 -5.28
N TYR A 253 -9.57 -0.42 -5.62
CA TYR A 253 -10.82 0.05 -6.23
C TYR A 253 -11.54 1.06 -5.33
N TYR A 254 -11.72 0.73 -4.04
CA TYR A 254 -12.34 1.66 -3.10
C TYR A 254 -11.52 2.92 -2.90
N GLU A 255 -10.22 2.78 -2.83
CA GLU A 255 -9.28 3.88 -2.72
C GLU A 255 -9.43 4.88 -3.88
N TYR A 256 -9.51 4.37 -5.14
CA TYR A 256 -9.58 5.21 -6.33
C TYR A 256 -10.93 5.91 -6.52
N LEU A 257 -12.03 5.37 -5.99
CA LEU A 257 -13.29 6.10 -5.91
C LEU A 257 -13.12 7.41 -5.12
N LEU A 258 -12.46 7.35 -3.97
CA LEU A 258 -12.20 8.52 -3.13
C LEU A 258 -11.15 9.44 -3.75
N LYS A 259 -10.02 8.89 -4.18
CA LYS A 259 -8.88 9.65 -4.71
C LYS A 259 -9.23 10.37 -6.03
N CYS A 260 -10.09 9.81 -6.85
CA CYS A 260 -10.65 10.48 -8.04
C CYS A 260 -11.33 11.81 -7.67
N TRP A 261 -12.20 11.81 -6.66
CA TRP A 261 -12.81 13.05 -6.20
C TRP A 261 -11.78 14.03 -5.64
N LEU A 262 -10.85 13.54 -4.83
CA LEU A 262 -9.84 14.41 -4.20
C LEU A 262 -8.91 15.06 -5.22
N LEU A 263 -8.49 14.34 -6.26
CA LEU A 263 -7.55 14.85 -7.24
C LEU A 263 -8.24 15.68 -8.33
N PHE A 264 -9.37 15.20 -8.86
CA PHE A 264 -10.03 15.81 -10.02
C PHE A 264 -11.27 16.65 -9.66
N GLY A 265 -11.81 16.54 -8.44
CA GLY A 265 -13.05 17.19 -8.04
C GLY A 265 -14.30 16.55 -8.66
N ASP A 266 -14.20 15.30 -9.13
CA ASP A 266 -15.27 14.59 -9.82
C ASP A 266 -16.35 14.14 -8.82
N ARG A 267 -17.55 14.77 -8.91
CA ARG A 267 -18.65 14.51 -7.98
C ARG A 267 -19.27 13.14 -8.13
N GLU A 268 -19.22 12.53 -9.32
CA GLU A 268 -19.69 11.17 -9.51
C GLU A 268 -18.81 10.17 -8.77
N CYS A 269 -17.48 10.37 -8.77
CA CYS A 269 -16.56 9.58 -7.95
C CYS A 269 -16.88 9.71 -6.45
N LYS A 270 -17.22 10.94 -5.99
CA LYS A 270 -17.62 11.15 -4.59
C LYS A 270 -18.87 10.37 -4.24
N GLN A 271 -19.89 10.40 -5.10
CA GLN A 271 -21.13 9.65 -4.88
C GLN A 271 -20.86 8.13 -4.87
N MET A 272 -20.06 7.65 -5.82
CA MET A 272 -19.68 6.23 -5.88
C MET A 272 -18.91 5.79 -4.61
N TRP A 273 -18.04 6.66 -4.09
CA TRP A 273 -17.36 6.42 -2.83
C TRP A 273 -18.35 6.35 -1.65
N ASP A 274 -19.24 7.35 -1.52
CA ASP A 274 -20.17 7.43 -0.40
C ASP A 274 -21.09 6.21 -0.33
N ASP A 275 -21.60 5.76 -1.47
CA ASP A 275 -22.44 4.56 -1.55
C ASP A 275 -21.64 3.30 -1.20
N SER A 276 -20.42 3.19 -1.72
CA SER A 276 -19.59 2.00 -1.51
C SER A 276 -19.12 1.88 -0.06
N ILE A 277 -18.63 2.99 0.56
CA ILE A 277 -18.14 2.94 1.94
C ILE A 277 -19.28 2.68 2.93
N ALA A 278 -20.50 3.12 2.66
CA ALA A 278 -21.66 2.79 3.48
C ALA A 278 -21.93 1.28 3.49
N ALA A 279 -21.86 0.62 2.33
CA ALA A 279 -22.03 -0.82 2.20
C ALA A 279 -20.87 -1.60 2.86
N VAL A 280 -19.62 -1.18 2.60
CA VAL A 280 -18.41 -1.78 3.19
C VAL A 280 -18.48 -1.73 4.73
N ASN A 281 -18.80 -0.56 5.29
CA ASN A 281 -18.90 -0.40 6.74
C ASN A 281 -20.07 -1.19 7.36
N LYS A 282 -21.15 -1.43 6.60
CA LYS A 282 -22.31 -2.17 7.08
C LYS A 282 -22.11 -3.69 7.07
N TYR A 283 -21.47 -4.21 6.02
CA TYR A 283 -21.45 -5.66 5.77
C TYR A 283 -20.08 -6.31 5.99
N LEU A 284 -18.99 -5.56 5.83
CA LEU A 284 -17.63 -6.10 6.00
C LEU A 284 -17.02 -5.78 7.36
N ALA A 285 -17.41 -4.66 8.01
CA ALA A 285 -16.95 -4.35 9.35
C ALA A 285 -17.40 -5.40 10.36
N ASP A 286 -16.53 -5.72 11.31
CA ASP A 286 -16.74 -6.73 12.36
C ASP A 286 -16.12 -6.26 13.67
N GLU A 287 -16.94 -6.25 14.72
CA GLU A 287 -16.55 -5.84 16.06
C GLU A 287 -16.29 -7.08 16.92
N LEU A 288 -15.03 -7.39 17.15
CA LEU A 288 -14.66 -8.57 17.92
C LEU A 288 -13.69 -8.23 19.06
N ARG A 289 -14.03 -8.59 20.28
CA ARG A 289 -13.21 -8.38 21.48
C ARG A 289 -12.75 -6.93 21.66
N GLY A 290 -13.66 -5.99 21.35
CA GLY A 290 -13.40 -4.54 21.44
C GLY A 290 -12.55 -3.96 20.33
N GLN A 291 -12.19 -4.75 19.31
CA GLN A 291 -11.43 -4.34 18.13
C GLN A 291 -12.29 -4.30 16.90
N LEU A 292 -11.99 -3.36 16.00
CA LEU A 292 -12.62 -3.26 14.69
C LEU A 292 -11.77 -4.02 13.67
N TRP A 293 -12.39 -4.91 12.92
CA TRP A 293 -11.83 -5.64 11.79
C TRP A 293 -12.72 -5.47 10.57
N TYR A 294 -12.22 -5.82 9.40
CA TYR A 294 -13.02 -6.00 8.18
C TYR A 294 -12.78 -7.44 7.70
N GLY A 295 -13.85 -8.20 7.60
CA GLY A 295 -13.80 -9.58 7.12
C GLY A 295 -14.48 -9.71 5.76
N HIS A 296 -14.61 -10.95 5.29
CA HIS A 296 -15.20 -11.24 3.98
C HIS A 296 -16.70 -11.50 4.09
N ALA A 297 -17.46 -11.16 3.06
CA ALA A 297 -18.88 -11.45 2.94
C ALA A 297 -19.24 -11.86 1.50
N ASP A 298 -20.38 -12.47 1.31
CA ASP A 298 -20.97 -12.63 -0.02
C ASP A 298 -21.60 -11.30 -0.48
N MET A 299 -21.28 -10.85 -1.68
CA MET A 299 -21.69 -9.54 -2.18
C MET A 299 -23.20 -9.38 -2.32
N ALA A 300 -23.95 -10.45 -2.56
CA ALA A 300 -25.40 -10.39 -2.81
C ALA A 300 -26.19 -10.35 -1.50
N THR A 301 -25.72 -11.05 -0.47
CA THR A 301 -26.45 -11.27 0.79
C THR A 301 -25.88 -10.49 1.97
N GLY A 302 -24.60 -10.07 1.90
CA GLY A 302 -23.87 -9.48 3.02
C GLY A 302 -23.51 -10.46 4.14
N LYS A 303 -23.77 -11.76 3.93
CA LYS A 303 -23.46 -12.79 4.94
C LYS A 303 -21.97 -12.98 5.06
N ARG A 304 -21.44 -12.97 6.30
CA ARG A 304 -20.02 -13.23 6.62
C ARG A 304 -19.58 -14.59 6.07
N THR A 305 -18.51 -14.62 5.30
CA THR A 305 -17.93 -15.82 4.71
C THR A 305 -16.58 -16.19 5.29
N ALA A 306 -15.79 -15.20 5.75
CA ALA A 306 -14.53 -15.43 6.43
C ALA A 306 -14.19 -14.31 7.42
N THR A 307 -13.36 -14.65 8.42
CA THR A 307 -12.83 -13.75 9.43
C THR A 307 -11.33 -13.54 9.24
N THR A 308 -10.91 -13.42 7.99
CA THR A 308 -9.53 -13.16 7.60
C THR A 308 -9.32 -11.70 7.25
N THR A 309 -8.12 -11.23 7.54
CA THR A 309 -7.53 -9.94 7.18
C THR A 309 -6.05 -10.18 6.90
N GLY A 310 -5.31 -9.20 6.46
CA GLY A 310 -3.88 -9.40 6.20
C GLY A 310 -3.13 -8.09 5.97
N ALA A 311 -1.89 -8.24 5.51
CA ALA A 311 -1.02 -7.11 5.24
C ALA A 311 -1.65 -6.13 4.23
N LEU A 312 -2.24 -6.64 3.13
CA LEU A 312 -2.90 -5.79 2.14
C LEU A 312 -4.08 -5.01 2.72
N ASP A 313 -4.87 -5.59 3.64
CA ASP A 313 -6.01 -4.90 4.27
C ASP A 313 -5.58 -3.68 5.11
N ALA A 314 -4.30 -3.63 5.51
CA ALA A 314 -3.76 -2.59 6.38
C ALA A 314 -3.62 -1.20 5.70
N PHE A 315 -3.91 -1.07 4.39
CA PHE A 315 -4.05 0.22 3.71
C PHE A 315 -5.33 0.96 4.10
N PHE A 316 -6.38 0.22 4.48
CA PHE A 316 -7.73 0.77 4.62
C PHE A 316 -7.88 1.82 5.74
N PRO A 317 -7.15 1.76 6.88
CA PRO A 317 -7.10 2.89 7.82
C PRO A 317 -6.67 4.21 7.18
N ALA A 318 -5.73 4.21 6.20
CA ALA A 318 -5.35 5.42 5.46
C ALA A 318 -6.51 5.98 4.64
N VAL A 319 -7.25 5.11 3.95
CA VAL A 319 -8.43 5.50 3.14
C VAL A 319 -9.54 6.06 4.02
N LEU A 320 -9.81 5.42 5.17
CA LEU A 320 -10.78 5.93 6.16
C LEU A 320 -10.35 7.30 6.70
N ALA A 321 -9.07 7.48 7.04
CA ALA A 321 -8.55 8.78 7.50
C ALA A 321 -8.66 9.85 6.41
N LEU A 322 -8.32 9.50 5.17
CA LEU A 322 -8.42 10.37 4.00
C LEU A 322 -9.86 10.81 3.73
N SER A 323 -10.84 9.95 4.01
CA SER A 323 -12.28 10.27 3.87
C SER A 323 -12.85 11.10 5.04
N GLY A 324 -12.09 11.25 6.14
CA GLY A 324 -12.50 11.94 7.36
C GLY A 324 -13.04 11.03 8.47
N ASP A 325 -13.20 9.71 8.24
CA ASP A 325 -13.62 8.78 9.29
C ASP A 325 -12.45 8.37 10.20
N LEU A 326 -11.93 9.34 10.95
CA LEU A 326 -10.82 9.14 11.87
C LEU A 326 -11.14 8.17 13.01
N THR A 327 -12.41 8.00 13.35
CA THR A 327 -12.81 7.09 14.42
C THR A 327 -12.57 5.63 14.04
N ARG A 328 -13.07 5.22 12.85
CA ARG A 328 -12.81 3.86 12.35
C ARG A 328 -11.35 3.66 11.96
N ALA A 329 -10.74 4.68 11.31
CA ALA A 329 -9.34 4.64 10.92
C ALA A 329 -8.40 4.31 12.10
N LYS A 330 -8.54 5.00 13.22
CA LYS A 330 -7.75 4.77 14.44
C LYS A 330 -7.95 3.36 15.00
N ARG A 331 -9.19 2.91 15.07
CA ARG A 331 -9.53 1.58 15.62
C ARG A 331 -9.01 0.44 14.75
N LEU A 332 -9.15 0.59 13.42
CA LEU A 332 -8.65 -0.42 12.48
C LEU A 332 -7.12 -0.46 12.47
N GLN A 333 -6.45 0.69 12.56
CA GLN A 333 -4.99 0.75 12.70
C GLN A 333 -4.49 0.06 13.98
N ASP A 334 -5.20 0.25 15.09
CA ASP A 334 -4.85 -0.43 16.33
C ASP A 334 -5.00 -1.97 16.19
N SER A 335 -5.98 -2.44 15.41
CA SER A 335 -6.15 -3.87 15.06
C SER A 335 -5.02 -4.38 14.15
N SER A 336 -4.68 -3.65 13.09
CA SER A 336 -3.57 -3.99 12.20
C SER A 336 -2.23 -4.04 12.94
N PHE A 337 -1.99 -3.07 13.84
CA PHE A 337 -0.78 -3.08 14.65
C PHE A 337 -0.74 -4.24 15.65
N LYS A 338 -1.89 -4.67 16.17
CA LYS A 338 -1.97 -5.89 17.00
C LYS A 338 -1.62 -7.14 16.20
N MET A 339 -2.04 -7.22 14.92
CA MET A 339 -1.62 -8.30 14.01
C MET A 339 -0.09 -8.29 13.83
N TRP A 340 0.53 -7.12 13.60
CA TRP A 340 1.98 -6.96 13.56
C TRP A 340 2.67 -7.51 14.81
N GLN A 341 2.16 -7.16 15.99
CA GLN A 341 2.75 -7.53 17.28
C GLN A 341 2.76 -9.03 17.57
N VAL A 342 1.86 -9.81 16.96
CA VAL A 342 1.80 -11.28 17.20
C VAL A 342 3.13 -11.97 16.89
N HIS A 343 3.79 -11.56 15.81
CA HIS A 343 5.09 -12.11 15.41
C HIS A 343 6.19 -11.05 15.22
N GLY A 344 5.93 -9.79 15.58
CA GLY A 344 6.85 -8.66 15.36
C GLY A 344 6.97 -8.26 13.88
N ILE A 345 6.13 -8.81 13.01
CA ILE A 345 5.92 -8.41 11.62
C ILE A 345 4.63 -9.08 11.12
N GLU A 346 3.86 -8.38 10.29
CA GLU A 346 2.55 -8.83 9.85
C GLU A 346 2.61 -9.96 8.81
N PRO A 347 1.66 -10.91 8.84
CA PRO A 347 1.53 -11.94 7.81
C PRO A 347 0.67 -11.48 6.63
N GLU A 348 0.79 -12.17 5.47
CA GLU A 348 -0.08 -11.95 4.31
C GLU A 348 -1.56 -12.23 4.63
N VAL A 349 -1.86 -13.28 5.41
CA VAL A 349 -3.23 -13.60 5.84
C VAL A 349 -3.26 -14.00 7.31
N PHE A 350 -4.15 -13.37 8.04
CA PHE A 350 -4.36 -13.52 9.47
C PHE A 350 -5.84 -13.73 9.78
N ASN A 351 -6.17 -14.70 10.59
CA ASN A 351 -7.54 -14.91 11.08
C ASN A 351 -7.73 -14.18 12.40
N TYR A 352 -8.50 -13.09 12.39
CA TYR A 352 -8.71 -12.25 13.58
C TYR A 352 -9.65 -12.88 14.61
N GLN A 353 -10.45 -13.90 14.25
CA GLN A 353 -11.27 -14.63 15.20
C GLN A 353 -10.43 -15.57 16.07
N THR A 354 -9.50 -16.29 15.44
CA THR A 354 -8.61 -17.24 16.12
C THR A 354 -7.30 -16.63 16.59
N MET A 355 -6.95 -15.44 16.08
CA MET A 355 -5.68 -14.74 16.27
C MET A 355 -4.49 -15.58 15.78
N LYS A 356 -4.67 -16.29 14.64
CA LYS A 356 -3.65 -17.16 14.03
C LYS A 356 -3.30 -16.73 12.62
N VAL A 357 -2.05 -16.97 12.24
CA VAL A 357 -1.56 -16.82 10.87
C VAL A 357 -2.13 -17.94 10.00
N GLU A 358 -2.68 -17.58 8.84
CA GLU A 358 -3.14 -18.52 7.81
C GLU A 358 -2.19 -18.57 6.62
N HIS A 359 -1.62 -17.42 6.20
CA HIS A 359 -0.54 -17.37 5.22
C HIS A 359 0.61 -16.54 5.78
N ALA A 360 1.74 -17.20 6.02
CA ALA A 360 2.83 -16.64 6.83
C ALA A 360 3.83 -15.77 6.06
N GLY A 361 3.65 -15.54 4.76
CA GLY A 361 4.54 -14.70 3.95
C GLY A 361 4.52 -13.23 4.40
N TYR A 362 5.61 -12.50 4.08
CA TYR A 362 5.68 -11.04 4.16
C TYR A 362 6.61 -10.52 3.06
N PRO A 363 6.08 -10.03 1.96
CA PRO A 363 6.87 -9.53 0.83
C PRO A 363 7.25 -8.04 0.96
N LEU A 364 7.70 -7.58 2.13
CA LEU A 364 8.15 -6.21 2.42
C LEU A 364 7.01 -5.15 2.32
N ARG A 365 5.81 -5.52 2.70
CA ARG A 365 4.57 -4.75 2.57
C ARG A 365 4.60 -3.34 3.17
N PRO A 366 4.06 -2.31 2.46
CA PRO A 366 4.01 -0.92 2.91
C PRO A 366 2.71 -0.53 3.65
N GLU A 367 1.60 -1.26 3.49
CA GLU A 367 0.23 -0.79 3.74
C GLU A 367 0.01 -0.36 5.19
N ILE A 368 0.59 -1.07 6.15
CA ILE A 368 0.43 -0.68 7.57
C ILE A 368 1.22 0.58 7.92
N VAL A 369 2.40 0.80 7.33
CA VAL A 369 3.16 2.03 7.55
C VAL A 369 2.57 3.21 6.77
N GLU A 370 2.00 2.98 5.60
CA GLU A 370 1.16 3.96 4.89
C GLU A 370 0.07 4.48 5.82
N SER A 371 -0.75 3.59 6.35
CA SER A 371 -1.84 3.95 7.28
C SER A 371 -1.35 4.67 8.53
N THR A 372 -0.20 4.26 9.07
CA THR A 372 0.45 4.94 10.20
C THR A 372 0.85 6.37 9.84
N TYR A 373 1.42 6.58 8.64
CA TYR A 373 1.79 7.90 8.14
C TYR A 373 0.57 8.80 7.95
N TYR A 374 -0.50 8.32 7.30
CA TYR A 374 -1.74 9.08 7.12
C TYR A 374 -2.34 9.49 8.46
N LEU A 375 -2.48 8.56 9.40
CA LEU A 375 -3.02 8.85 10.72
C LEU A 375 -2.16 9.87 11.48
N TYR A 376 -0.82 9.80 11.37
CA TYR A 376 0.03 10.83 11.93
C TYR A 376 -0.21 12.20 11.26
N GLN A 377 -0.36 12.25 9.94
CA GLN A 377 -0.62 13.52 9.24
C GLN A 377 -1.94 14.16 9.68
N TYR A 378 -3.00 13.38 9.87
CA TYR A 378 -4.30 13.90 10.28
C TYR A 378 -4.44 14.20 11.78
N THR A 379 -3.74 13.47 12.64
CA THR A 379 -3.95 13.57 14.09
C THR A 379 -2.81 14.25 14.84
N LYS A 380 -1.60 14.18 14.30
CA LYS A 380 -0.34 14.55 14.95
C LYS A 380 -0.11 13.83 16.28
N ASP A 381 -0.80 12.73 16.52
CA ASP A 381 -0.66 11.92 17.72
C ASP A 381 0.69 11.17 17.70
N PRO A 382 1.57 11.39 18.70
CA PRO A 382 2.88 10.78 18.75
C PRO A 382 2.86 9.25 18.87
N LYS A 383 1.71 8.64 19.20
CA LYS A 383 1.58 7.18 19.20
C LYS A 383 1.91 6.57 17.85
N TYR A 384 1.58 7.27 16.74
CA TYR A 384 1.88 6.77 15.39
C TYR A 384 3.37 6.85 15.05
N LEU A 385 4.10 7.81 15.61
CA LEU A 385 5.56 7.84 15.51
C LEU A 385 6.19 6.66 16.26
N ALA A 386 5.70 6.36 17.46
CA ALA A 386 6.18 5.21 18.24
C ALA A 386 5.84 3.88 17.56
N MET A 387 4.61 3.74 17.04
CA MET A 387 4.17 2.59 16.25
C MET A 387 5.06 2.39 15.00
N GLY A 388 5.29 3.45 14.23
CA GLY A 388 6.14 3.39 13.05
C GLY A 388 7.60 3.09 13.38
N LYS A 389 8.11 3.61 14.51
CA LYS A 389 9.50 3.30 14.95
C LYS A 389 9.66 1.83 15.31
N GLN A 390 8.70 1.24 16.02
CA GLN A 390 8.72 -0.20 16.30
C GLN A 390 8.68 -1.02 15.01
N MET A 391 7.75 -0.70 14.09
CA MET A 391 7.66 -1.39 12.81
C MET A 391 8.95 -1.26 11.99
N TRP A 392 9.58 -0.09 11.99
CA TRP A 392 10.87 0.13 11.34
C TRP A 392 11.98 -0.76 11.91
N ASP A 393 12.11 -0.81 13.23
CA ASP A 393 13.13 -1.62 13.90
C ASP A 393 12.94 -3.12 13.63
N ASP A 394 11.69 -3.58 13.69
CA ASP A 394 11.31 -4.97 13.38
C ASP A 394 11.59 -5.29 11.90
N PHE A 395 11.23 -4.39 10.98
CA PHE A 395 11.47 -4.52 9.55
C PHE A 395 12.97 -4.67 9.23
N VAL A 396 13.80 -3.77 9.76
CA VAL A 396 15.26 -3.85 9.60
C VAL A 396 15.79 -5.16 10.20
N LYS A 397 15.38 -5.48 11.41
CA LYS A 397 15.83 -6.69 12.12
C LYS A 397 15.57 -7.98 11.34
N TYR A 398 14.38 -8.11 10.74
CA TYR A 398 13.95 -9.38 10.14
C TYR A 398 14.21 -9.48 8.64
N CYS A 399 14.13 -8.36 7.90
CA CYS A 399 14.17 -8.37 6.44
C CYS A 399 15.52 -7.97 5.83
N ARG A 400 16.37 -7.23 6.56
CA ARG A 400 17.67 -6.78 6.06
C ARG A 400 18.60 -7.95 5.74
N THR A 401 19.33 -7.85 4.62
CA THR A 401 20.38 -8.75 4.17
C THR A 401 21.68 -7.98 3.91
N ASP A 402 22.75 -8.66 3.53
CA ASP A 402 24.03 -8.01 3.20
C ASP A 402 23.93 -7.06 1.98
N GLU A 403 23.04 -7.36 1.04
CA GLU A 403 22.94 -6.64 -0.25
C GLU A 403 21.57 -5.95 -0.46
N GLY A 404 20.74 -5.86 0.58
CA GLY A 404 19.43 -5.22 0.52
C GLY A 404 18.43 -5.79 1.51
N TYR A 405 17.20 -6.01 1.08
CA TYR A 405 16.12 -6.55 1.90
C TYR A 405 15.50 -7.78 1.23
N ALA A 406 15.13 -8.76 2.00
CA ALA A 406 14.50 -9.99 1.49
C ALA A 406 13.09 -10.14 2.04
N HIS A 407 12.19 -10.64 1.21
CA HIS A 407 10.89 -11.14 1.66
C HIS A 407 11.08 -12.16 2.79
N LEU A 408 10.10 -12.27 3.69
CA LEU A 408 9.99 -13.41 4.58
C LEU A 408 9.08 -14.46 3.96
N LYS A 409 9.57 -15.68 3.85
CA LYS A 409 8.76 -16.85 3.54
C LYS A 409 7.81 -17.15 4.69
N SER A 410 8.23 -16.84 5.91
CA SER A 410 7.43 -17.02 7.10
C SER A 410 7.73 -15.98 8.17
N VAL A 411 6.70 -15.23 8.58
CA VAL A 411 6.78 -14.32 9.74
C VAL A 411 6.94 -15.06 11.07
N VAL A 412 6.63 -16.36 11.12
CA VAL A 412 6.77 -17.19 12.32
C VAL A 412 8.22 -17.60 12.51
N THR A 413 8.85 -18.16 11.45
CA THR A 413 10.23 -18.65 11.52
C THR A 413 11.28 -17.61 11.15
N LYS A 414 10.89 -16.50 10.53
CA LYS A 414 11.77 -15.46 9.96
C LYS A 414 12.64 -15.96 8.80
N GLU A 415 12.30 -17.10 8.20
CA GLU A 415 12.95 -17.61 6.99
C GLU A 415 12.75 -16.61 5.85
N LYS A 416 13.87 -16.24 5.20
CA LYS A 416 13.88 -15.30 4.08
C LYS A 416 13.67 -16.02 2.75
N SER A 417 13.08 -15.31 1.75
CA SER A 417 13.04 -15.73 0.36
C SER A 417 13.73 -14.70 -0.53
N ASP A 418 14.26 -15.16 -1.66
CA ASP A 418 15.18 -14.42 -2.50
C ASP A 418 14.42 -13.48 -3.47
N ALA A 419 13.78 -12.46 -2.91
CA ALA A 419 13.06 -11.44 -3.66
C ALA A 419 13.11 -10.08 -2.94
N MET A 420 13.28 -9.01 -3.71
CA MET A 420 13.20 -7.61 -3.31
C MET A 420 12.54 -6.82 -4.45
N GLN A 421 11.24 -6.67 -4.37
CA GLN A 421 10.45 -6.00 -5.41
C GLN A 421 10.60 -4.48 -5.34
N SER A 422 10.31 -3.82 -6.47
CA SER A 422 10.51 -2.38 -6.67
C SER A 422 9.70 -1.50 -5.71
N PHE A 423 8.50 -1.93 -5.30
CA PHE A 423 7.66 -1.17 -4.36
C PHE A 423 8.31 -0.96 -2.98
N LEU A 424 9.33 -1.73 -2.60
CA LEU A 424 10.13 -1.42 -1.43
C LEU A 424 10.64 0.03 -1.47
N PHE A 425 11.10 0.48 -2.64
CA PHE A 425 11.60 1.83 -2.86
C PHE A 425 10.48 2.85 -3.08
N ALA A 426 9.45 2.45 -3.84
CA ALA A 426 8.32 3.33 -4.13
C ALA A 426 7.51 3.66 -2.89
N GLU A 427 7.29 2.67 -2.02
CA GLU A 427 6.31 2.72 -0.95
C GLU A 427 6.91 2.54 0.44
N THR A 428 7.43 1.36 0.77
CA THR A 428 7.82 1.00 2.14
C THR A 428 8.84 1.97 2.72
N PHE A 429 9.95 2.21 2.01
CA PHE A 429 10.93 3.20 2.43
C PHE A 429 10.38 4.63 2.40
N LYS A 430 9.55 4.96 1.41
CA LYS A 430 8.95 6.30 1.28
C LYS A 430 8.07 6.62 2.49
N TYR A 431 7.15 5.73 2.85
CA TYR A 431 6.25 5.96 3.96
C TYR A 431 6.98 5.98 5.30
N PHE A 432 7.95 5.09 5.54
CA PHE A 432 8.81 5.19 6.74
C PHE A 432 9.57 6.52 6.77
N TYR A 433 10.16 6.94 5.65
CA TYR A 433 10.86 8.22 5.59
C TYR A 433 9.93 9.40 5.88
N LEU A 434 8.79 9.47 5.21
CA LEU A 434 7.84 10.58 5.34
C LEU A 434 7.21 10.65 6.75
N LEU A 435 7.06 9.53 7.42
CA LEU A 435 6.58 9.49 8.81
C LEU A 435 7.54 10.23 9.75
N PHE A 436 8.84 10.09 9.55
CA PHE A 436 9.86 10.69 10.41
C PHE A 436 10.43 11.99 9.85
N ALA A 437 10.37 12.21 8.55
CA ALA A 437 10.93 13.40 7.90
C ALA A 437 10.26 14.70 8.37
N PRO A 438 10.96 15.84 8.22
CA PRO A 438 10.33 17.15 8.42
C PRO A 438 9.19 17.37 7.42
N GLU A 439 8.13 18.05 7.83
CA GLU A 439 6.93 18.29 7.00
C GLU A 439 7.23 18.96 5.65
N LYS A 440 8.32 19.72 5.57
CA LYS A 440 8.78 20.34 4.31
C LYS A 440 9.27 19.35 3.24
N ALA A 441 9.49 18.08 3.58
CA ALA A 441 9.90 17.06 2.61
C ALA A 441 8.81 16.82 1.57
N LEU A 442 7.53 16.85 2.00
CA LEU A 442 6.36 16.75 1.13
C LEU A 442 5.19 17.49 1.77
N ASP A 443 4.56 18.44 1.07
CA ASP A 443 3.28 19.01 1.53
C ASP A 443 2.14 18.03 1.24
N PHE A 444 1.81 17.21 2.23
CA PHE A 444 0.79 16.17 2.15
C PHE A 444 -0.58 16.70 1.69
N ARG A 445 -0.91 17.97 1.96
CA ARG A 445 -2.21 18.58 1.60
C ARG A 445 -2.32 18.94 0.12
N LYS A 446 -1.19 18.94 -0.61
CA LYS A 446 -1.13 19.34 -2.04
C LYS A 446 -0.97 18.17 -2.99
N ILE A 447 -1.01 16.94 -2.47
CA ILE A 447 -0.81 15.75 -3.27
C ILE A 447 -1.92 14.72 -3.01
N VAL A 448 -2.07 13.83 -3.96
CA VAL A 448 -2.77 12.56 -3.81
C VAL A 448 -1.80 11.47 -4.23
N PHE A 449 -1.48 10.55 -3.35
CA PHE A 449 -0.71 9.37 -3.73
C PHE A 449 -1.57 8.44 -4.58
N ASN A 450 -0.99 7.87 -5.63
CA ASN A 450 -1.60 6.70 -6.26
C ASN A 450 -1.43 5.47 -5.36
N THR A 451 -1.87 4.29 -5.79
CA THR A 451 -1.75 3.07 -4.96
C THR A 451 -0.33 2.52 -4.86
N GLU A 452 0.63 3.02 -5.68
CA GLU A 452 2.07 2.72 -5.60
C GLU A 452 2.86 3.86 -4.92
N ALA A 453 2.17 4.70 -4.13
CA ALA A 453 2.74 5.85 -3.41
C ALA A 453 3.45 6.90 -4.30
N HIS A 454 3.15 6.98 -5.59
CA HIS A 454 3.62 8.08 -6.43
C HIS A 454 2.77 9.33 -6.19
N PRO A 455 3.35 10.46 -5.71
CA PRO A 455 2.59 11.67 -5.41
C PRO A 455 2.17 12.40 -6.69
N MET A 456 0.85 12.54 -6.89
CA MET A 456 0.26 13.34 -7.96
C MET A 456 -0.18 14.70 -7.42
N ARG A 457 0.09 15.75 -8.18
CA ARG A 457 -0.26 17.13 -7.85
C ARG A 457 -1.31 17.66 -8.81
N ARG A 458 -2.23 18.46 -8.27
CA ARG A 458 -3.15 19.23 -9.09
C ARG A 458 -2.42 20.45 -9.63
N THR A 459 -1.84 20.32 -10.83
CA THR A 459 -1.07 21.37 -11.51
C THR A 459 -1.79 22.01 -12.70
N TRP A 460 -3.07 21.69 -12.88
CA TRP A 460 -3.97 22.19 -13.93
C TRP A 460 -5.12 23.00 -13.36
#